data_5de71a323211be5f456abea2351e9e4b
#
_entry.id   5de71a323211be5f456abea2351e9e4b
#
_cell.length_a   1.000
_cell.length_b   1.000
_cell.length_c   1.000
_cell.angle_alpha   90.00
_cell.angle_beta   90.00
_cell.angle_gamma   90.00
#
_symmetry.space_group_name_H-M   'P 1'
#
loop_
_entity.id
_entity.type
_entity.pdbx_description
1 polymer ?
#
loop_
_entity_poly.entity_id
_entity_poly.type
_entity_poly.pdbx_seq_one_letter_code
_entity_poly.pdbx_strand_id
1 'polypeptide(L)'
;NQTTGSVDLTGGTFGTNPASSGYRYVFNAHHGAATQIADPMLRASIGSQWTTAHKLNGVAYIAASFIYDSKGQFRGVPQITVQVQGKKIYDQRQDSTNGGSGSQRLATPSTYEWSDNPAIIFQDYILNNEYGKGLPSSQVNFTTFTTAANKADTLVDQPYFNGSAKSLTWSGTAGDNFITIL
;
A
#
# COMPACT_ATOMS: atom_id res chain seq x y z
N ASN A 1 11.85 15.83 -20.19
CA ASN A 1 11.79 16.12 -18.75
C ASN A 1 10.56 15.43 -18.18
N GLN A 2 10.73 14.26 -17.59
CA GLN A 2 9.68 13.66 -16.74
C GLN A 2 9.73 14.40 -15.42
N THR A 3 8.68 15.13 -15.09
CA THR A 3 8.51 15.69 -13.75
C THR A 3 8.02 14.54 -12.87
N THR A 4 8.92 13.95 -12.08
CA THR A 4 8.57 13.02 -11.02
C THR A 4 7.99 13.84 -9.87
N GLY A 5 6.69 13.90 -9.76
CA GLY A 5 5.98 14.42 -8.59
C GLY A 5 5.34 13.26 -7.86
N SER A 6 5.60 13.11 -6.57
CA SER A 6 4.81 12.23 -5.72
C SER A 6 3.57 12.97 -5.24
N VAL A 7 2.42 12.35 -5.37
CA VAL A 7 1.15 12.87 -4.83
C VAL A 7 0.73 11.94 -3.71
N ASP A 8 0.56 12.49 -2.51
CA ASP A 8 0.01 11.75 -1.38
C ASP A 8 -1.52 11.64 -1.55
N LEU A 9 -2.02 10.43 -1.73
CA LEU A 9 -3.43 10.12 -1.94
C LEU A 9 -4.14 9.65 -0.66
N THR A 10 -3.64 10.01 0.51
CA THR A 10 -4.19 9.54 1.78
C THR A 10 -5.60 10.07 2.09
N GLY A 11 -6.14 10.98 1.31
CA GLY A 11 -7.45 11.51 1.63
C GLY A 11 -8.14 12.32 0.56
N GLY A 12 -8.43 11.81 -0.63
CA GLY A 12 -9.37 12.54 -1.45
C GLY A 12 -9.10 12.64 -2.95
N THR A 13 -9.81 13.53 -3.58
CA THR A 13 -9.69 13.89 -4.98
C THR A 13 -8.56 14.89 -5.15
N PHE A 14 -7.54 14.53 -5.89
CA PHE A 14 -6.48 15.45 -6.31
C PHE A 14 -6.73 15.95 -7.72
N GLY A 15 -6.85 17.24 -7.82
CA GLY A 15 -7.25 17.92 -9.04
C GLY A 15 -8.74 18.18 -9.08
N THR A 16 -9.10 19.37 -9.50
CA THR A 16 -10.45 19.74 -9.89
C THR A 16 -10.64 19.39 -11.35
N ASN A 17 -11.87 19.27 -11.81
CA ASN A 17 -12.21 18.92 -13.19
C ASN A 17 -11.22 19.54 -14.20
N PRO A 18 -10.54 18.75 -15.02
CA PRO A 18 -9.54 19.25 -15.98
C PRO A 18 -10.06 20.36 -16.89
N ALA A 19 -11.36 20.33 -17.21
CA ALA A 19 -11.99 21.32 -18.09
C ALA A 19 -12.16 22.71 -17.43
N SER A 20 -12.15 22.80 -16.10
CA SER A 20 -12.45 24.06 -15.40
C SER A 20 -11.28 24.69 -14.65
N SER A 21 -10.19 23.94 -14.41
CA SER A 21 -9.13 24.38 -13.50
C SER A 21 -7.74 24.46 -14.12
N GLY A 22 -7.60 24.17 -15.42
CA GLY A 22 -6.32 24.15 -16.10
C GLY A 22 -5.40 22.95 -15.75
N TYR A 23 -5.84 22.05 -14.87
CA TYR A 23 -5.12 20.80 -14.60
C TYR A 23 -5.30 19.81 -15.75
N ARG A 24 -4.21 19.15 -16.12
CA ARG A 24 -4.19 18.19 -17.22
C ARG A 24 -4.41 16.75 -16.79
N TYR A 25 -4.57 16.52 -15.51
CA TYR A 25 -4.84 15.20 -14.93
C TYR A 25 -5.65 15.31 -13.64
N VAL A 26 -6.40 14.27 -13.35
CA VAL A 26 -7.13 14.09 -12.08
C VAL A 26 -6.94 12.66 -11.62
N PHE A 27 -6.70 12.48 -10.32
CA PHE A 27 -6.66 11.18 -9.66
C PHE A 27 -7.68 11.18 -8.52
N ASN A 28 -8.53 10.14 -8.48
CA ASN A 28 -9.40 9.84 -7.35
C ASN A 28 -8.96 8.51 -6.74
N ALA A 29 -8.55 8.53 -5.48
CA ALA A 29 -8.18 7.33 -4.76
C ALA A 29 -9.36 6.79 -3.94
N HIS A 30 -9.58 5.49 -4.05
CA HIS A 30 -10.58 4.75 -3.31
C HIS A 30 -9.89 3.64 -2.51
N HIS A 31 -10.13 3.58 -1.21
CA HIS A 31 -9.40 2.70 -0.29
C HIS A 31 -10.08 1.36 0.01
N GLY A 32 -11.17 1.05 -0.68
CA GLY A 32 -11.90 -0.21 -0.48
C GLY A 32 -12.83 -0.21 0.75
N ALA A 33 -13.24 0.95 1.24
CA ALA A 33 -14.15 1.02 2.38
C ALA A 33 -15.49 0.32 2.09
N ALA A 34 -16.09 -0.29 3.10
CA ALA A 34 -17.41 -0.92 2.98
C ALA A 34 -18.52 0.07 2.57
N THR A 35 -18.34 1.35 2.88
CA THR A 35 -19.26 2.45 2.54
C THR A 35 -18.83 3.21 1.28
N GLN A 36 -17.87 2.68 0.52
CA GLN A 36 -17.34 3.32 -0.68
C GLN A 36 -18.45 3.57 -1.70
N ILE A 37 -18.40 4.73 -2.32
CA ILE A 37 -19.32 5.08 -3.42
C ILE A 37 -18.65 4.87 -4.78
N ALA A 38 -19.47 4.69 -5.81
CA ALA A 38 -18.98 4.64 -7.18
C ALA A 38 -18.33 5.98 -7.57
N ASP A 39 -17.16 5.92 -8.20
CA ASP A 39 -16.39 7.10 -8.57
C ASP A 39 -17.22 8.08 -9.44
N PRO A 40 -17.36 9.34 -9.02
CA PRO A 40 -18.19 10.31 -9.75
C PRO A 40 -17.59 10.71 -11.11
N MET A 41 -16.24 10.73 -11.24
CA MET A 41 -15.57 11.06 -12.50
C MET A 41 -15.79 9.95 -13.53
N LEU A 42 -15.67 8.69 -13.15
CA LEU A 42 -15.95 7.55 -14.03
C LEU A 42 -17.43 7.54 -14.43
N ARG A 43 -18.34 7.82 -13.51
CA ARG A 43 -19.78 7.92 -13.81
C ARG A 43 -20.08 9.02 -14.82
N ALA A 44 -19.43 10.17 -14.70
CA ALA A 44 -19.61 11.27 -15.64
C ALA A 44 -18.98 10.99 -17.01
N SER A 45 -17.87 10.27 -17.06
CA SER A 45 -17.10 10.04 -18.28
C SER A 45 -17.58 8.83 -19.10
N ILE A 46 -18.00 7.74 -18.41
CA ILE A 46 -18.35 6.47 -19.08
C ILE A 46 -19.87 6.23 -19.07
N GLY A 47 -20.62 7.07 -18.39
CA GLY A 47 -22.08 7.05 -18.40
C GLY A 47 -22.69 5.73 -17.91
N SER A 48 -23.51 5.09 -18.74
CA SER A 48 -24.24 3.87 -18.36
C SER A 48 -23.36 2.66 -18.04
N GLN A 49 -22.11 2.66 -18.46
CA GLN A 49 -21.18 1.56 -18.18
C GLN A 49 -20.62 1.60 -16.75
N TRP A 50 -20.63 2.78 -16.10
CA TRP A 50 -20.21 2.95 -14.72
C TRP A 50 -21.32 3.66 -13.92
N THR A 51 -22.13 2.87 -13.24
CA THR A 51 -23.30 3.35 -12.49
C THR A 51 -23.02 3.49 -11.00
N THR A 52 -24.02 3.93 -10.24
CA THR A 52 -23.96 3.97 -8.76
C THR A 52 -23.80 2.59 -8.11
N ALA A 53 -24.03 1.51 -8.85
CA ALA A 53 -23.82 0.14 -8.37
C ALA A 53 -22.34 -0.28 -8.37
N HIS A 54 -21.49 0.37 -9.17
CA HIS A 54 -20.06 0.04 -9.30
C HIS A 54 -19.24 0.66 -8.16
N LYS A 55 -19.58 0.30 -6.94
CA LYS A 55 -18.94 0.83 -5.72
C LYS A 55 -17.57 0.23 -5.47
N LEU A 56 -17.34 -1.01 -5.92
CA LEU A 56 -16.11 -1.79 -5.67
C LEU A 56 -15.75 -1.85 -4.16
N ASN A 57 -16.76 -2.08 -3.30
CA ASN A 57 -16.53 -2.21 -1.87
C ASN A 57 -15.51 -3.32 -1.60
N GLY A 58 -14.56 -3.09 -0.69
CA GLY A 58 -13.47 -4.01 -0.40
C GLY A 58 -12.31 -3.96 -1.41
N VAL A 59 -12.41 -3.17 -2.49
CA VAL A 59 -11.36 -3.05 -3.51
C VAL A 59 -10.80 -1.64 -3.49
N ALA A 60 -9.50 -1.52 -3.25
CA ALA A 60 -8.78 -0.25 -3.42
C ALA A 60 -8.47 -0.04 -4.91
N TYR A 61 -8.76 1.16 -5.42
CA TYR A 61 -8.46 1.50 -6.81
C TYR A 61 -8.21 3.00 -6.98
N ILE A 62 -7.60 3.36 -8.10
CA ILE A 62 -7.43 4.75 -8.52
C ILE A 62 -8.17 4.95 -9.84
N ALA A 63 -9.07 5.93 -9.88
CA ALA A 63 -9.62 6.45 -11.11
C ALA A 63 -8.73 7.63 -11.57
N ALA A 64 -8.28 7.58 -12.82
CA ALA A 64 -7.41 8.59 -13.39
C ALA A 64 -8.00 9.15 -14.69
N SER A 65 -7.90 10.46 -14.86
CA SER A 65 -8.25 11.16 -16.10
C SER A 65 -7.08 12.02 -16.54
N PHE A 66 -6.76 11.96 -17.83
CA PHE A 66 -5.71 12.76 -18.44
C PHE A 66 -6.26 13.48 -19.67
N ILE A 67 -5.91 14.75 -19.81
CA ILE A 67 -6.19 15.48 -21.05
C ILE A 67 -5.06 15.22 -22.03
N TYR A 68 -5.39 14.58 -23.15
CA TYR A 68 -4.46 14.41 -24.26
C TYR A 68 -4.16 15.75 -24.94
N ASP A 69 -2.88 16.00 -25.17
CA ASP A 69 -2.43 17.17 -25.91
C ASP A 69 -1.23 16.77 -26.76
N SER A 70 -1.38 16.79 -28.07
CA SER A 70 -0.34 16.40 -29.04
C SER A 70 0.92 17.27 -28.95
N LYS A 71 0.82 18.50 -28.42
CA LYS A 71 1.92 19.45 -28.21
C LYS A 71 2.30 19.64 -26.74
N GLY A 72 1.52 19.05 -25.84
CA GLY A 72 1.64 19.22 -24.39
C GLY A 72 2.38 18.10 -23.68
N GLN A 73 2.08 17.99 -22.39
CA GLN A 73 2.75 17.06 -21.48
C GLN A 73 2.35 15.58 -21.72
N PHE A 74 1.09 15.34 -22.07
CA PHE A 74 0.56 13.98 -22.25
C PHE A 74 0.29 13.70 -23.73
N ARG A 75 1.23 13.07 -24.41
CA ARG A 75 1.12 12.64 -25.82
C ARG A 75 0.61 11.20 -25.95
N GLY A 76 0.25 10.56 -24.85
CA GLY A 76 -0.24 9.20 -24.71
C GLY A 76 -0.59 8.89 -23.28
N VAL A 77 -0.95 7.64 -22.99
CA VAL A 77 -1.21 7.18 -21.62
C VAL A 77 0.11 7.21 -20.84
N PRO A 78 0.21 7.97 -19.72
CA PRO A 78 1.43 7.99 -18.92
C PRO A 78 1.62 6.66 -18.18
N GLN A 79 2.86 6.33 -17.88
CA GLN A 79 3.17 5.26 -16.96
C GLN A 79 2.87 5.74 -15.53
N ILE A 80 2.04 4.98 -14.82
CA ILE A 80 1.64 5.29 -13.44
C ILE A 80 2.24 4.23 -12.52
N THR A 81 2.96 4.66 -11.50
CA THR A 81 3.43 3.80 -10.41
C THR A 81 2.79 4.27 -9.11
N VAL A 82 2.27 3.34 -8.34
CA VAL A 82 1.57 3.64 -7.08
C VAL A 82 2.23 2.85 -5.96
N GLN A 83 2.58 3.55 -4.89
CA GLN A 83 2.98 2.91 -3.64
C GLN A 83 1.74 2.77 -2.75
N VAL A 84 1.47 1.54 -2.30
CA VAL A 84 0.27 1.22 -1.52
C VAL A 84 0.67 0.56 -0.21
N GLN A 85 0.14 1.06 0.89
CA GLN A 85 0.07 0.27 2.12
C GLN A 85 -1.05 -0.76 1.93
N GLY A 86 -0.68 -2.03 1.91
CA GLY A 86 -1.60 -3.11 1.63
C GLY A 86 -2.57 -3.41 2.79
N LYS A 87 -3.00 -4.66 2.89
CA LYS A 87 -3.92 -5.12 3.92
C LYS A 87 -3.33 -4.95 5.32
N LYS A 88 -4.18 -4.55 6.26
CA LYS A 88 -3.87 -4.61 7.70
C LYS A 88 -3.85 -6.07 8.14
N ILE A 89 -2.87 -6.47 8.91
CA ILE A 89 -2.60 -7.85 9.32
C ILE A 89 -2.34 -7.96 10.82
N TYR A 90 -2.52 -9.15 11.38
CA TYR A 90 -2.32 -9.40 12.80
C TYR A 90 -0.84 -9.57 13.13
N ASP A 91 -0.37 -8.82 14.10
CA ASP A 91 0.94 -8.99 14.72
C ASP A 91 0.77 -9.33 16.21
N GLN A 92 1.16 -10.54 16.60
CA GLN A 92 1.07 -10.99 18.00
C GLN A 92 1.83 -10.08 18.96
N ARG A 93 2.91 -9.44 18.54
CA ARG A 93 3.69 -8.50 19.35
C ARG A 93 2.86 -7.30 19.80
N GLN A 94 1.81 -6.99 19.04
CA GLN A 94 0.84 -5.93 19.31
C GLN A 94 -0.44 -6.44 20.00
N ASP A 95 -0.42 -7.68 20.54
CA ASP A 95 -1.55 -8.27 21.26
C ASP A 95 -1.20 -8.55 22.72
N SER A 96 -1.69 -7.71 23.63
CA SER A 96 -1.44 -7.85 25.07
C SER A 96 -2.08 -9.09 25.70
N THR A 97 -3.01 -9.77 25.01
CA THR A 97 -3.60 -11.03 25.51
C THR A 97 -2.82 -12.27 25.08
N ASN A 98 -1.88 -12.11 24.15
CA ASN A 98 -1.06 -13.19 23.61
C ASN A 98 0.46 -12.96 23.80
N GLY A 99 0.84 -12.24 24.86
CA GLY A 99 2.24 -12.02 25.21
C GLY A 99 2.90 -10.80 24.54
N GLY A 100 2.15 -10.00 23.81
CA GLY A 100 2.58 -8.71 23.27
C GLY A 100 2.18 -7.53 24.14
N SER A 101 2.21 -6.30 23.62
CA SER A 101 1.96 -5.08 24.38
C SER A 101 0.85 -4.17 23.82
N GLY A 102 0.29 -4.49 22.65
CA GLY A 102 -0.68 -3.62 21.97
C GLY A 102 -2.15 -4.03 22.13
N SER A 103 -2.99 -3.39 21.32
CA SER A 103 -4.45 -3.55 21.32
C SER A 103 -4.97 -4.52 20.26
N GLN A 104 -4.13 -5.08 19.40
CA GLN A 104 -4.55 -6.04 18.41
C GLN A 104 -5.14 -7.31 19.05
N ARG A 105 -6.10 -7.92 18.38
CA ARG A 105 -6.74 -9.16 18.81
C ARG A 105 -6.96 -10.06 17.61
N LEU A 106 -6.44 -11.29 17.65
CA LEU A 106 -6.50 -12.24 16.54
C LEU A 106 -7.94 -12.47 16.03
N ALA A 107 -8.92 -12.49 16.93
CA ALA A 107 -10.32 -12.68 16.57
C ALA A 107 -11.02 -11.39 16.10
N THR A 108 -10.33 -10.25 16.07
CA THR A 108 -10.93 -8.94 15.79
C THR A 108 -10.16 -8.20 14.70
N PRO A 109 -10.39 -8.48 13.40
CA PRO A 109 -9.63 -7.90 12.30
C PRO A 109 -9.64 -6.36 12.23
N SER A 110 -10.63 -5.70 12.84
CA SER A 110 -10.68 -4.24 12.92
C SER A 110 -9.57 -3.63 13.78
N THR A 111 -8.88 -4.45 14.58
CA THR A 111 -7.73 -4.03 15.42
C THR A 111 -6.39 -4.21 14.72
N TYR A 112 -6.36 -4.82 13.55
CA TYR A 112 -5.14 -5.06 12.80
C TYR A 112 -4.55 -3.77 12.28
N GLU A 113 -3.24 -3.77 12.09
CA GLU A 113 -2.50 -2.64 11.55
C GLU A 113 -1.70 -3.05 10.32
N TRP A 114 -1.25 -2.06 9.57
CA TRP A 114 -0.37 -2.32 8.45
C TRP A 114 1.02 -2.74 8.94
N SER A 115 1.62 -3.70 8.25
CA SER A 115 2.99 -4.14 8.53
C SER A 115 3.67 -4.51 7.20
N ASP A 116 4.93 -4.13 7.08
CA ASP A 116 5.84 -4.53 6.00
C ASP A 116 6.80 -5.65 6.45
N ASN A 117 6.67 -6.10 7.70
CA ASN A 117 7.51 -7.16 8.24
C ASN A 117 7.25 -8.50 7.52
N PRO A 118 8.26 -9.10 6.87
CA PRO A 118 8.07 -10.30 6.05
C PRO A 118 7.58 -11.52 6.84
N ALA A 119 7.95 -11.65 8.11
CA ALA A 119 7.49 -12.76 8.93
C ALA A 119 5.98 -12.62 9.27
N ILE A 120 5.52 -11.41 9.54
CA ILE A 120 4.11 -11.12 9.81
C ILE A 120 3.27 -11.27 8.54
N ILE A 121 3.77 -10.83 7.39
CA ILE A 121 3.12 -11.06 6.09
C ILE A 121 2.98 -12.56 5.80
N PHE A 122 4.02 -13.34 6.06
CA PHE A 122 3.97 -14.79 5.87
C PHE A 122 3.02 -15.47 6.87
N GLN A 123 2.95 -15.00 8.11
CA GLN A 123 1.95 -15.44 9.09
C GLN A 123 0.51 -15.21 8.58
N ASP A 124 0.22 -14.01 8.06
CA ASP A 124 -1.10 -13.71 7.49
C ASP A 124 -1.42 -14.65 6.32
N TYR A 125 -0.46 -14.92 5.42
CA TYR A 125 -0.63 -15.87 4.33
C TYR A 125 -0.98 -17.29 4.84
N ILE A 126 -0.34 -17.75 5.90
CA ILE A 126 -0.62 -19.09 6.46
C ILE A 126 -2.03 -19.16 7.08
N LEU A 127 -2.47 -18.11 7.75
CA LEU A 127 -3.76 -18.04 8.44
C LEU A 127 -4.92 -17.77 7.48
N ASN A 128 -4.69 -17.07 6.38
CA ASN A 128 -5.75 -16.63 5.48
C ASN A 128 -6.26 -17.75 4.59
N ASN A 129 -7.60 -17.94 4.57
CA ASN A 129 -8.26 -18.98 3.78
C ASN A 129 -8.71 -18.53 2.38
N GLU A 130 -8.66 -17.23 2.07
CA GLU A 130 -9.05 -16.71 0.75
C GLU A 130 -7.89 -16.76 -0.25
N TYR A 131 -6.70 -16.30 0.17
CA TYR A 131 -5.52 -16.23 -0.70
C TYR A 131 -4.30 -16.99 -0.15
N GLY A 132 -4.42 -17.61 1.00
CA GLY A 132 -3.34 -18.30 1.70
C GLY A 132 -3.61 -19.78 1.91
N LYS A 133 -3.03 -20.32 2.98
CA LYS A 133 -3.13 -21.73 3.34
C LYS A 133 -4.39 -22.06 4.16
N GLY A 134 -4.98 -21.09 4.86
CA GLY A 134 -6.15 -21.29 5.70
C GLY A 134 -5.91 -22.22 6.89
N LEU A 135 -4.69 -22.27 7.44
CA LEU A 135 -4.44 -23.07 8.63
C LEU A 135 -5.14 -22.46 9.85
N PRO A 136 -5.77 -23.28 10.68
CA PRO A 136 -6.33 -22.79 11.94
C PRO A 136 -5.19 -22.28 12.86
N SER A 137 -5.47 -21.22 13.60
CA SER A 137 -4.49 -20.56 14.49
C SER A 137 -3.86 -21.52 15.51
N SER A 138 -4.59 -22.58 15.90
CA SER A 138 -4.08 -23.63 16.79
C SER A 138 -2.93 -24.46 16.22
N GLN A 139 -2.75 -24.44 14.89
CA GLN A 139 -1.66 -25.14 14.20
C GLN A 139 -0.47 -24.22 13.89
N VAL A 140 -0.56 -22.93 14.24
CA VAL A 140 0.47 -21.94 13.96
C VAL A 140 1.26 -21.63 15.22
N ASN A 141 2.56 -21.77 15.16
CA ASN A 141 3.44 -21.40 16.27
C ASN A 141 3.77 -19.90 16.22
N PHE A 142 2.96 -19.09 16.86
CA PHE A 142 3.11 -17.65 16.90
C PHE A 142 4.44 -17.19 17.51
N THR A 143 5.00 -17.94 18.48
CA THR A 143 6.29 -17.59 19.10
C THR A 143 7.42 -17.59 18.07
N THR A 144 7.40 -18.56 17.15
CA THR A 144 8.39 -18.61 16.07
C THR A 144 8.25 -17.39 15.15
N PHE A 145 7.02 -17.00 14.81
CA PHE A 145 6.76 -15.80 13.99
C PHE A 145 7.19 -14.52 14.73
N THR A 146 6.90 -14.40 16.01
CA THR A 146 7.38 -13.28 16.84
C THR A 146 8.90 -13.17 16.82
N THR A 147 9.61 -14.29 17.00
CA THR A 147 11.07 -14.32 16.94
C THR A 147 11.61 -13.91 15.58
N ALA A 148 11.02 -14.44 14.52
CA ALA A 148 11.39 -14.09 13.14
C ALA A 148 11.11 -12.61 12.83
N ALA A 149 9.95 -12.09 13.26
CA ALA A 149 9.57 -10.70 13.09
C ALA A 149 10.54 -9.74 13.82
N ASN A 150 10.89 -10.05 15.06
CA ASN A 150 11.87 -9.27 15.81
C ASN A 150 13.25 -9.28 15.13
N LYS A 151 13.63 -10.41 14.53
CA LYS A 151 14.86 -10.49 13.77
C LYS A 151 14.81 -9.67 12.48
N ALA A 152 13.68 -9.68 11.79
CA ALA A 152 13.48 -8.89 10.57
C ALA A 152 13.49 -7.38 10.85
N ASP A 153 13.00 -6.95 12.01
CA ASP A 153 13.02 -5.54 12.43
C ASP A 153 14.37 -5.08 13.00
N THR A 154 15.34 -5.99 13.10
CA THR A 154 16.68 -5.61 13.57
C THR A 154 17.37 -4.76 12.52
N LEU A 155 17.78 -3.55 12.90
CA LEU A 155 18.59 -2.71 12.03
C LEU A 155 19.92 -3.42 11.73
N VAL A 156 20.29 -3.44 10.47
CA VAL A 156 21.54 -4.02 10.00
C VAL A 156 22.33 -3.00 9.20
N ASP A 157 23.61 -2.87 9.52
CA ASP A 157 24.51 -2.08 8.70
C ASP A 157 24.80 -2.84 7.41
N GLN A 158 24.46 -2.24 6.28
CA GLN A 158 24.80 -2.76 4.97
C GLN A 158 25.87 -1.92 4.31
N PRO A 159 26.90 -2.53 3.74
CA PRO A 159 27.94 -1.76 3.05
C PRO A 159 27.34 -1.07 1.81
N TYR A 160 27.54 0.22 1.67
CA TYR A 160 27.20 0.99 0.48
C TYR A 160 28.45 1.60 -0.15
N PHE A 161 28.45 1.76 -1.47
CA PHE A 161 29.54 2.39 -2.17
C PHE A 161 29.42 3.92 -2.08
N ASN A 162 30.38 4.58 -1.44
CA ASN A 162 30.41 6.03 -1.24
C ASN A 162 31.29 6.79 -2.24
N GLY A 163 31.70 6.15 -3.31
CA GLY A 163 32.51 6.76 -4.38
C GLY A 163 33.99 6.98 -4.07
N SER A 164 34.35 7.15 -2.81
CA SER A 164 35.73 7.44 -2.38
C SER A 164 36.32 6.32 -1.52
N ALA A 165 35.50 5.62 -0.79
CA ALA A 165 35.95 4.53 0.06
C ALA A 165 35.57 3.19 -0.55
N LYS A 166 36.44 2.24 -0.39
CA LYS A 166 36.20 0.83 -0.80
C LYS A 166 35.27 0.11 0.18
N SER A 167 34.44 0.83 0.92
CA SER A 167 33.47 0.29 1.86
C SER A 167 32.07 0.77 1.49
N LEU A 168 31.14 -0.15 1.49
CA LEU A 168 29.72 0.09 1.35
C LEU A 168 29.11 0.02 2.73
N THR A 169 28.48 1.06 3.19
CA THR A 169 27.71 1.04 4.45
C THR A 169 26.29 1.50 4.17
N TRP A 170 25.31 0.74 4.57
CA TRP A 170 23.94 1.14 4.60
C TRP A 170 23.39 0.85 6.00
N SER A 171 22.64 1.81 6.55
CA SER A 171 21.85 1.60 7.75
C SER A 171 20.38 1.62 7.39
N GLY A 172 19.69 0.55 7.64
CA GLY A 172 18.26 0.41 7.35
C GLY A 172 17.68 -0.78 8.10
N THR A 173 16.37 -0.93 8.07
CA THR A 173 15.69 -2.11 8.61
C THR A 173 15.75 -3.24 7.59
N ALA A 174 15.89 -4.49 8.02
CA ALA A 174 15.79 -5.64 7.12
C ALA A 174 14.37 -5.67 6.52
N GLY A 175 14.25 -5.40 5.23
CA GLY A 175 12.96 -5.20 4.55
C GLY A 175 12.83 -3.85 3.84
N ASP A 176 13.70 -2.89 4.14
CA ASP A 176 13.79 -1.66 3.37
C ASP A 176 14.33 -1.95 1.98
N ASN A 177 13.49 -1.80 0.97
CA ASN A 177 13.83 -2.08 -0.43
C ASN A 177 14.39 -0.86 -1.18
N PHE A 178 14.93 0.15 -0.50
CA PHE A 178 15.46 1.33 -1.15
C PHE A 178 16.98 1.40 -1.11
N ILE A 179 17.58 1.24 -2.28
CA ILE A 179 18.97 1.66 -2.51
C ILE A 179 18.87 3.08 -3.04
N THR A 180 19.19 4.06 -2.21
CA THR A 180 19.43 5.42 -2.69
C THR A 180 20.90 5.53 -3.06
N ILE A 181 21.22 5.54 -4.35
CA ILE A 181 22.54 5.88 -4.84
C ILE A 181 22.53 7.40 -5.06
N LEU A 182 23.24 8.13 -4.25
CA LEU A 182 23.52 9.54 -4.44
C LEU A 182 24.76 9.71 -5.32
#